data_02d9e378f9a5bdfcaf366e7e2bf24e03
#
_entry.id   02d9e378f9a5bdfcaf366e7e2bf24e03
#
_cell.length_a   1.000
_cell.length_b   1.000
_cell.length_c   1.000
_cell.angle_alpha   90.00
_cell.angle_beta   90.00
_cell.angle_gamma   90.00
#
_symmetry.space_group_name_H-M   'P 1'
#
loop_
_entity.id
_entity.type
_entity.pdbx_description
1 polymer ?
#
loop_
_entity_poly.entity_id
_entity_poly.type
_entity_poly.pdbx_seq_one_letter_code
_entity_poly.pdbx_strand_id
1 'polypeptide(L)'
;VTKSGQVISTDDSVQMKTSSDMMAEDWYQKAIHQGAKPVLTPARKSDSQWVISVTQELVDAEGGNLGVLRLDISYETLEAYLNRLQLGQQGFAFIINENHEFVYHPQRTVYSSASEMEAMKPYIETGQGYTLDHQSYVSQEQIAGTDWTVIGVSSLEKLDQVRSQLMWTLLAASALSLLACLCLVWFSLKRWIAPLKDLRETM
;
A
#
# COMPACT_ATOMS: atom_id res chain seq x y z
N VAL A 1 20.04 -5.95 25.69
CA VAL A 1 20.58 -5.54 27.02
C VAL A 1 20.15 -6.59 28.02
N THR A 2 21.11 -7.21 28.68
CA THR A 2 20.83 -8.22 29.72
C THR A 2 20.34 -7.56 31.02
N LYS A 3 19.70 -8.33 31.90
CA LYS A 3 19.28 -7.90 33.23
C LYS A 3 20.46 -7.37 34.08
N SER A 4 21.68 -7.90 33.89
CA SER A 4 22.90 -7.46 34.54
C SER A 4 23.49 -6.17 33.94
N GLY A 5 22.86 -5.60 32.92
CA GLY A 5 23.30 -4.40 32.24
C GLY A 5 24.36 -4.64 31.16
N GLN A 6 24.64 -5.88 30.77
CA GLN A 6 25.54 -6.14 29.65
C GLN A 6 24.83 -5.83 28.32
N VAL A 7 25.44 -5.02 27.48
CA VAL A 7 24.99 -4.70 26.14
C VAL A 7 25.76 -5.59 25.16
N ILE A 8 25.01 -6.29 24.31
CA ILE A 8 25.55 -7.09 23.20
C ILE A 8 24.97 -6.49 21.92
N SER A 9 25.81 -5.99 21.02
CA SER A 9 25.44 -5.42 19.73
C SER A 9 26.11 -6.19 18.61
N THR A 10 25.42 -6.33 17.48
CA THR A 10 25.99 -6.87 16.23
C THR A 10 26.61 -5.77 15.36
N ASP A 11 26.41 -4.52 15.72
CA ASP A 11 26.97 -3.35 15.02
C ASP A 11 27.98 -2.64 15.91
N ASP A 12 29.24 -2.76 15.56
CA ASP A 12 30.37 -2.15 16.29
C ASP A 12 30.39 -0.62 16.14
N SER A 13 29.68 -0.06 15.14
CA SER A 13 29.60 1.38 14.91
C SER A 13 28.64 2.12 15.86
N VAL A 14 27.76 1.39 16.54
CA VAL A 14 26.83 1.97 17.52
C VAL A 14 27.62 2.41 18.74
N GLN A 15 27.66 3.71 19.00
CA GLN A 15 28.18 4.25 20.25
C GLN A 15 27.33 3.69 21.41
N MET A 16 27.91 2.78 22.19
CA MET A 16 27.23 2.15 23.31
C MET A 16 26.98 3.21 24.37
N LYS A 17 25.73 3.59 24.56
CA LYS A 17 25.29 4.27 25.75
C LYS A 17 25.57 3.38 26.97
N THR A 18 25.75 3.98 28.13
CA THR A 18 25.89 3.21 29.38
C THR A 18 24.64 2.34 29.58
N SER A 19 24.82 1.14 30.10
CA SER A 19 23.71 0.19 30.30
C SER A 19 22.55 0.76 31.11
N SER A 20 22.87 1.59 32.12
CA SER A 20 21.86 2.32 32.90
C SER A 20 21.01 3.27 32.07
N ASP A 21 21.62 3.94 31.10
CA ASP A 21 20.92 4.87 30.22
C ASP A 21 19.99 4.11 29.27
N MET A 22 20.43 2.94 28.77
CA MET A 22 19.60 2.09 27.91
C MET A 22 18.41 1.48 28.64
N MET A 23 18.59 1.08 29.91
CA MET A 23 17.50 0.57 30.74
C MET A 23 16.45 1.64 31.09
N ALA A 24 16.83 2.91 31.10
CA ALA A 24 15.94 4.03 31.33
C ALA A 24 15.20 4.47 30.07
N GLU A 25 15.62 4.00 28.90
CA GLU A 25 14.99 4.34 27.62
C GLU A 25 13.57 3.76 27.52
N ASP A 26 12.68 4.53 26.92
CA ASP A 26 11.26 4.20 26.77
C ASP A 26 11.01 2.83 26.10
N TRP A 27 11.79 2.48 25.07
CA TRP A 27 11.69 1.20 24.38
C TRP A 27 12.01 -0.01 25.29
N TYR A 28 12.96 0.14 26.22
CA TYR A 28 13.32 -0.90 27.18
C TYR A 28 12.21 -1.09 28.22
N GLN A 29 11.72 0.00 28.78
CA GLN A 29 10.64 -0.01 29.75
C GLN A 29 9.34 -0.57 29.16
N LYS A 30 8.99 -0.18 27.94
CA LYS A 30 7.84 -0.74 27.24
C LYS A 30 7.96 -2.25 27.02
N ALA A 31 9.13 -2.74 26.62
CA ALA A 31 9.35 -4.18 26.43
C ALA A 31 9.17 -4.96 27.75
N ILE A 32 9.68 -4.45 28.88
CA ILE A 32 9.50 -5.08 30.19
C ILE A 32 8.01 -5.08 30.61
N HIS A 33 7.29 -3.98 30.40
CA HIS A 33 5.88 -3.90 30.75
C HIS A 33 4.97 -4.81 29.91
N GLN A 34 5.32 -5.04 28.64
CA GLN A 34 4.58 -5.89 27.72
C GLN A 34 4.90 -7.38 27.91
N GLY A 35 5.99 -7.69 28.62
CA GLY A 35 6.47 -9.06 28.84
C GLY A 35 7.00 -9.72 27.55
N ALA A 36 6.78 -11.03 27.43
CA ALA A 36 7.30 -11.80 26.31
C ALA A 36 6.68 -11.46 24.92
N LYS A 37 5.79 -10.48 24.85
CA LYS A 37 5.22 -10.03 23.57
C LYS A 37 6.13 -9.00 22.90
N PRO A 38 6.33 -9.07 21.57
CA PRO A 38 7.12 -8.06 20.88
C PRO A 38 6.42 -6.69 20.91
N VAL A 39 7.19 -5.66 21.21
CA VAL A 39 6.78 -4.26 21.11
C VAL A 39 7.43 -3.65 19.88
N LEU A 40 6.62 -3.08 19.03
CA LEU A 40 7.07 -2.45 17.81
C LEU A 40 7.02 -0.93 17.98
N THR A 41 8.08 -0.27 17.55
CA THR A 41 8.20 1.19 17.65
C THR A 41 8.06 1.79 16.26
N PRO A 42 7.25 2.84 16.08
CA PRO A 42 7.14 3.55 14.80
C PRO A 42 8.48 3.99 14.24
N ALA A 43 8.50 4.25 12.94
CA ALA A 43 9.70 4.69 12.22
C ALA A 43 10.30 5.94 12.90
N ARG A 44 11.57 5.88 13.17
CA ARG A 44 12.35 6.97 13.79
C ARG A 44 13.71 7.11 13.14
N LYS A 45 14.26 8.30 13.21
CA LYS A 45 15.62 8.55 12.74
C LYS A 45 16.61 8.10 13.82
N SER A 46 17.49 7.15 13.48
CA SER A 46 18.62 6.72 14.32
C SER A 46 19.89 7.03 13.55
N ASP A 47 20.76 7.86 14.13
CA ASP A 47 21.93 8.41 13.47
C ASP A 47 21.59 9.07 12.12
N SER A 48 21.91 8.44 11.00
CA SER A 48 21.61 8.95 9.66
C SER A 48 20.54 8.17 8.92
N GLN A 49 20.00 7.09 9.52
CA GLN A 49 19.04 6.19 8.86
C GLN A 49 17.68 6.18 9.58
N TRP A 50 16.64 5.92 8.82
CA TRP A 50 15.34 5.64 9.38
C TRP A 50 15.26 4.16 9.74
N VAL A 51 14.82 3.86 10.97
CA VAL A 51 14.67 2.50 11.47
C VAL A 51 13.33 2.30 12.15
N ILE A 52 12.85 1.08 12.09
CA ILE A 52 11.71 0.58 12.87
C ILE A 52 12.29 -0.43 13.84
N SER A 53 11.97 -0.31 15.13
CA SER A 53 12.54 -1.18 16.15
C SER A 53 11.50 -2.16 16.64
N VAL A 54 11.90 -3.42 16.73
CA VAL A 54 11.17 -4.48 17.44
C VAL A 54 11.91 -4.77 18.72
N THR A 55 11.22 -4.69 19.85
CA THR A 55 11.79 -4.99 21.17
C THR A 55 10.97 -6.06 21.86
N GLN A 56 11.64 -6.94 22.59
CA GLN A 56 10.97 -8.03 23.30
C GLN A 56 11.75 -8.36 24.58
N GLU A 57 11.02 -8.56 25.66
CA GLU A 57 11.58 -9.14 26.86
C GLU A 57 11.97 -10.59 26.62
N LEU A 58 13.18 -10.94 27.02
CA LEU A 58 13.65 -12.33 27.07
C LEU A 58 13.42 -12.89 28.46
N VAL A 59 12.69 -13.97 28.53
CA VAL A 59 12.40 -14.68 29.79
C VAL A 59 13.01 -16.08 29.79
N ASP A 60 13.38 -16.57 30.97
CA ASP A 60 13.79 -17.96 31.15
C ASP A 60 12.58 -18.90 31.18
N ALA A 61 12.86 -20.21 31.37
CA ALA A 61 11.80 -21.22 31.42
C ALA A 61 10.86 -21.06 32.63
N GLU A 62 11.33 -20.39 33.67
CA GLU A 62 10.60 -20.10 34.90
C GLU A 62 9.86 -18.73 34.84
N GLY A 63 9.99 -18.00 33.73
CA GLY A 63 9.39 -16.67 33.54
C GLY A 63 10.23 -15.52 34.13
N GLY A 64 11.47 -15.79 34.54
CA GLY A 64 12.40 -14.79 35.03
C GLY A 64 12.97 -13.93 33.90
N ASN A 65 13.06 -12.61 34.13
CA ASN A 65 13.62 -11.68 33.17
C ASN A 65 15.13 -11.93 32.95
N LEU A 66 15.52 -12.16 31.70
CA LEU A 66 16.92 -12.29 31.27
C LEU A 66 17.46 -10.99 30.65
N GLY A 67 16.57 -10.12 30.17
CA GLY A 67 16.92 -8.89 29.51
C GLY A 67 15.94 -8.51 28.39
N VAL A 68 16.33 -7.57 27.55
CA VAL A 68 15.53 -7.14 26.39
C VAL A 68 16.36 -7.27 25.12
N LEU A 69 15.76 -7.93 24.12
CA LEU A 69 16.24 -7.95 22.75
C LEU A 69 15.65 -6.75 22.00
N ARG A 70 16.48 -6.07 21.24
CA ARG A 70 16.05 -5.05 20.29
C ARG A 70 16.61 -5.36 18.91
N LEU A 71 15.75 -5.32 17.92
CA LEU A 71 16.07 -5.46 16.50
C LEU A 71 15.68 -4.19 15.77
N ASP A 72 16.64 -3.52 15.18
CA ASP A 72 16.38 -2.36 14.33
C ASP A 72 16.35 -2.80 12.87
N ILE A 73 15.23 -2.55 12.21
CA ILE A 73 15.00 -2.87 10.81
C ILE A 73 15.12 -1.57 10.02
N SER A 74 15.96 -1.54 8.97
CA SER A 74 16.08 -0.35 8.15
C SER A 74 14.78 -0.07 7.39
N TYR A 75 14.39 1.17 7.34
CA TYR A 75 13.21 1.65 6.63
C TYR A 75 13.28 1.29 5.13
N GLU A 76 14.46 1.39 4.54
CA GLU A 76 14.71 1.05 3.14
C GLU A 76 14.46 -0.43 2.84
N THR A 77 14.77 -1.30 3.80
CA THR A 77 14.48 -2.74 3.66
C THR A 77 12.98 -2.97 3.61
N LEU A 78 12.21 -2.35 4.50
CA LEU A 78 10.75 -2.48 4.51
C LEU A 78 10.13 -1.86 3.25
N GLU A 79 10.61 -0.70 2.82
CA GLU A 79 10.22 -0.05 1.58
C GLU A 79 10.42 -0.97 0.37
N ALA A 80 11.59 -1.64 0.28
CA ALA A 80 11.88 -2.57 -0.79
C ALA A 80 10.94 -3.79 -0.82
N TYR A 81 10.48 -4.26 0.33
CA TYR A 81 9.48 -5.33 0.41
C TYR A 81 8.08 -4.85 0.00
N LEU A 82 7.64 -3.72 0.51
CA LEU A 82 6.31 -3.19 0.23
C LEU A 82 6.16 -2.74 -1.24
N ASN A 83 7.23 -2.21 -1.84
CA ASN A 83 7.25 -1.85 -3.27
C ASN A 83 7.15 -3.06 -4.22
N ARG A 84 7.36 -4.29 -3.72
CA ARG A 84 7.11 -5.52 -4.51
C ARG A 84 5.63 -5.88 -4.57
N LEU A 85 4.80 -5.30 -3.72
CA LEU A 85 3.36 -5.45 -3.80
C LEU A 85 2.88 -4.75 -5.08
N GLN A 86 2.28 -5.52 -5.98
CA GLN A 86 1.77 -5.00 -7.25
C GLN A 86 0.40 -4.33 -7.04
N LEU A 87 0.40 -3.15 -6.41
CA LEU A 87 -0.81 -2.38 -6.10
C LEU A 87 -1.24 -1.45 -7.26
N GLY A 88 -0.74 -1.71 -8.48
CA GLY A 88 -0.96 -0.86 -9.63
C GLY A 88 0.07 0.27 -9.74
N GLN A 89 -0.04 1.11 -10.77
CA GLN A 89 0.98 2.12 -11.07
C GLN A 89 1.02 3.30 -10.09
N GLN A 90 -0.06 3.56 -9.38
CA GLN A 90 -0.19 4.62 -8.38
C GLN A 90 -0.60 4.07 -7.02
N GLY A 91 -0.60 2.75 -6.88
CA GLY A 91 -0.88 2.11 -5.61
C GLY A 91 0.31 2.20 -4.66
N PHE A 92 0.02 2.22 -3.38
CA PHE A 92 1.02 2.24 -2.31
C PHE A 92 0.52 1.44 -1.11
N ALA A 93 1.45 1.05 -0.25
CA ALA A 93 1.13 0.41 1.01
C ALA A 93 1.74 1.19 2.17
N PHE A 94 1.05 1.20 3.29
CA PHE A 94 1.53 1.76 4.54
C PHE A 94 1.13 0.85 5.72
N ILE A 95 1.74 1.06 6.87
CA ILE A 95 1.50 0.27 8.07
C ILE A 95 1.13 1.22 9.21
N ILE A 96 0.09 0.87 9.94
CA ILE A 96 -0.36 1.56 11.16
C ILE A 96 -0.36 0.60 12.34
N ASN A 97 -0.28 1.15 13.57
CA ASN A 97 -0.52 0.42 14.80
C ASN A 97 -2.00 0.50 15.23
N GLU A 98 -2.36 -0.10 16.37
CA GLU A 98 -3.71 -0.07 16.95
C GLU A 98 -4.21 1.34 17.27
N ASN A 99 -3.31 2.30 17.50
CA ASN A 99 -3.64 3.71 17.76
C ASN A 99 -3.76 4.53 16.47
N HIS A 100 -3.73 3.88 15.29
CA HIS A 100 -3.71 4.51 13.97
C HIS A 100 -2.48 5.42 13.73
N GLU A 101 -1.39 5.19 14.45
CA GLU A 101 -0.13 5.89 14.21
C GLU A 101 0.64 5.19 13.08
N PHE A 102 1.27 5.97 12.21
CA PHE A 102 2.05 5.41 11.12
C PHE A 102 3.34 4.76 11.61
N VAL A 103 3.45 3.48 11.37
CA VAL A 103 4.68 2.69 11.55
C VAL A 103 5.56 2.81 10.32
N TYR A 104 4.94 2.74 9.14
CA TYR A 104 5.59 2.93 7.84
C TYR A 104 4.65 3.65 6.88
N HIS A 105 5.19 4.61 6.13
CA HIS A 105 4.50 5.24 5.00
C HIS A 105 5.52 5.62 3.91
N PRO A 106 5.29 5.34 2.61
CA PRO A 106 6.26 5.63 1.55
C PRO A 106 6.62 7.12 1.43
N GLN A 107 5.68 8.00 1.79
CA GLN A 107 5.95 9.44 1.89
C GLN A 107 6.32 9.79 3.33
N ARG A 108 7.59 10.09 3.56
CA ARG A 108 8.12 10.39 4.91
C ARG A 108 7.57 11.70 5.51
N THR A 109 7.05 12.58 4.68
CA THR A 109 6.42 13.85 5.09
C THR A 109 5.16 13.63 5.95
N VAL A 110 4.49 12.49 5.81
CA VAL A 110 3.32 12.12 6.63
C VAL A 110 3.62 12.13 8.13
N TYR A 111 4.86 11.79 8.51
CA TYR A 111 5.25 11.79 9.94
C TYR A 111 5.37 13.20 10.55
N SER A 112 5.45 14.24 9.74
CA SER A 112 5.65 15.62 10.19
C SER A 112 4.51 16.57 9.81
N SER A 113 3.56 16.12 8.98
CA SER A 113 2.48 16.95 8.43
C SER A 113 1.11 16.47 8.87
N ALA A 114 0.43 17.25 9.69
CA ALA A 114 -0.93 16.94 10.12
C ALA A 114 -1.92 16.88 8.94
N SER A 115 -1.72 17.68 7.90
CA SER A 115 -2.57 17.68 6.71
C SER A 115 -2.41 16.41 5.88
N GLU A 116 -1.21 15.86 5.79
CA GLU A 116 -0.97 14.59 5.09
C GLU A 116 -1.53 13.41 5.88
N MET A 117 -1.43 13.45 7.21
CA MET A 117 -2.07 12.46 8.09
C MET A 117 -3.60 12.49 7.93
N GLU A 118 -4.21 13.66 7.86
CA GLU A 118 -5.65 13.81 7.63
C GLU A 118 -6.07 13.23 6.27
N ALA A 119 -5.24 13.41 5.23
CA ALA A 119 -5.50 12.86 3.90
C ALA A 119 -5.50 11.32 3.86
N MET A 120 -4.86 10.65 4.84
CA MET A 120 -4.84 9.19 4.94
C MET A 120 -6.04 8.59 5.68
N LYS A 121 -6.78 9.39 6.46
CA LYS A 121 -7.95 8.93 7.21
C LYS A 121 -8.98 8.16 6.37
N PRO A 122 -9.37 8.61 5.17
CA PRO A 122 -10.34 7.87 4.36
C PRO A 122 -9.91 6.43 4.08
N TYR A 123 -8.61 6.18 3.90
CA TYR A 123 -8.09 4.82 3.65
C TYR A 123 -8.11 3.96 4.91
N ILE A 124 -7.88 4.56 6.09
CA ILE A 124 -7.91 3.86 7.38
C ILE A 124 -9.36 3.50 7.74
N GLU A 125 -10.29 4.45 7.57
CA GLU A 125 -11.70 4.29 7.95
C GLU A 125 -12.49 3.39 6.99
N THR A 126 -12.09 3.32 5.72
CA THR A 126 -12.75 2.46 4.72
C THR A 126 -12.65 0.98 5.08
N GLY A 127 -11.60 0.57 5.79
CA GLY A 127 -11.34 -0.83 6.05
C GLY A 127 -10.98 -1.58 4.76
N GLN A 128 -11.78 -2.58 4.40
CA GLN A 128 -11.61 -3.32 3.15
C GLN A 128 -12.71 -2.93 2.16
N GLY A 129 -12.35 -2.42 0.99
CA GLY A 129 -13.31 -2.05 -0.05
C GLY A 129 -12.93 -0.79 -0.83
N TYR A 130 -13.94 -0.21 -1.47
CA TYR A 130 -13.77 1.02 -2.23
C TYR A 130 -13.88 2.24 -1.32
N THR A 131 -13.03 3.24 -1.55
CA THR A 131 -13.18 4.57 -0.92
C THR A 131 -14.52 5.21 -1.33
N LEU A 132 -15.01 6.17 -0.54
CA LEU A 132 -16.30 6.83 -0.78
C LEU A 132 -16.41 7.48 -2.18
N ASP A 133 -15.30 7.96 -2.71
CA ASP A 133 -15.21 8.54 -4.06
C ASP A 133 -15.04 7.49 -5.17
N HIS A 134 -14.96 6.20 -4.82
CA HIS A 134 -14.71 5.08 -5.73
C HIS A 134 -13.43 5.21 -6.58
N GLN A 135 -12.48 6.08 -6.19
CA GLN A 135 -11.22 6.26 -6.92
C GLN A 135 -10.13 5.29 -6.49
N SER A 136 -10.27 4.69 -5.32
CA SER A 136 -9.29 3.76 -4.76
C SER A 136 -9.97 2.53 -4.17
N TYR A 137 -9.28 1.41 -4.24
CA TYR A 137 -9.62 0.19 -3.52
C TYR A 137 -8.62 -0.02 -2.39
N VAL A 138 -9.13 -0.23 -1.20
CA VAL A 138 -8.35 -0.43 0.03
C VAL A 138 -8.43 -1.90 0.44
N SER A 139 -7.30 -2.47 0.79
CA SER A 139 -7.18 -3.80 1.41
C SER A 139 -6.42 -3.66 2.71
N GLN A 140 -6.94 -4.25 3.78
CA GLN A 140 -6.31 -4.22 5.10
C GLN A 140 -6.06 -5.64 5.58
N GLU A 141 -4.87 -5.87 6.13
CA GLU A 141 -4.47 -7.16 6.70
C GLU A 141 -3.66 -6.93 7.97
N GLN A 142 -4.05 -7.59 9.04
CA GLN A 142 -3.30 -7.53 10.29
C GLN A 142 -2.08 -8.45 10.24
N ILE A 143 -0.92 -7.95 10.63
CA ILE A 143 0.30 -8.76 10.72
C ILE A 143 0.21 -9.67 11.94
N ALA A 144 0.20 -10.99 11.69
CA ALA A 144 0.06 -11.98 12.75
C ALA A 144 1.11 -11.81 13.86
N GLY A 145 0.65 -11.82 15.11
CA GLY A 145 1.50 -11.67 16.28
C GLY A 145 1.91 -10.23 16.61
N THR A 146 1.34 -9.25 15.92
CA THR A 146 1.58 -7.83 16.16
C THR A 146 0.25 -7.06 16.26
N ASP A 147 0.32 -5.79 16.68
CA ASP A 147 -0.75 -4.80 16.64
C ASP A 147 -0.76 -3.99 15.33
N TRP A 148 0.03 -4.42 14.35
CA TRP A 148 0.19 -3.70 13.09
C TRP A 148 -0.77 -4.17 12.02
N THR A 149 -1.31 -3.21 11.28
CA THR A 149 -2.15 -3.43 10.11
C THR A 149 -1.45 -2.87 8.88
N VAL A 150 -1.27 -3.72 7.87
CA VAL A 150 -0.84 -3.30 6.53
C VAL A 150 -2.06 -2.83 5.77
N ILE A 151 -1.99 -1.65 5.21
CA ILE A 151 -3.03 -1.07 4.36
C ILE A 151 -2.45 -0.88 2.97
N GLY A 152 -3.02 -1.59 2.00
CA GLY A 152 -2.72 -1.46 0.59
C GLY A 152 -3.79 -0.61 -0.11
N VAL A 153 -3.36 0.41 -0.82
CA VAL A 153 -4.23 1.30 -1.59
C VAL A 153 -3.92 1.12 -3.07
N SER A 154 -4.91 0.73 -3.86
CA SER A 154 -4.81 0.61 -5.31
C SER A 154 -5.64 1.71 -5.97
N SER A 155 -5.02 2.55 -6.80
CA SER A 155 -5.73 3.58 -7.57
C SER A 155 -6.49 2.97 -8.74
N LEU A 156 -7.74 3.37 -8.90
CA LEU A 156 -8.64 2.93 -9.99
C LEU A 156 -8.70 3.93 -11.14
N GLU A 157 -8.05 5.10 -11.01
CA GLU A 157 -8.11 6.19 -11.98
C GLU A 157 -7.77 5.74 -13.41
N LYS A 158 -6.75 4.89 -13.55
CA LYS A 158 -6.38 4.35 -14.87
C LYS A 158 -7.38 3.34 -15.43
N LEU A 159 -8.12 2.64 -14.60
CA LEU A 159 -9.17 1.73 -15.05
C LEU A 159 -10.28 2.50 -15.76
N ASP A 160 -10.66 3.66 -15.23
CA ASP A 160 -11.67 4.51 -15.87
C ASP A 160 -11.19 5.11 -17.20
N GLN A 161 -9.92 5.47 -17.31
CA GLN A 161 -9.33 5.91 -18.58
C GLN A 161 -9.34 4.79 -19.63
N VAL A 162 -8.89 3.59 -19.28
CA VAL A 162 -8.89 2.43 -20.17
C VAL A 162 -10.32 2.05 -20.56
N ARG A 163 -11.26 2.06 -19.63
CA ARG A 163 -12.68 1.81 -19.88
C ARG A 163 -13.26 2.81 -20.88
N SER A 164 -13.01 4.10 -20.67
CA SER A 164 -13.46 5.16 -21.58
C SER A 164 -12.87 4.98 -22.99
N GLN A 165 -11.58 4.72 -23.08
CA GLN A 165 -10.92 4.47 -24.37
C GLN A 165 -11.49 3.25 -25.09
N LEU A 166 -11.72 2.14 -24.37
CA LEU A 166 -12.34 0.95 -24.93
C LEU A 166 -13.77 1.22 -25.40
N MET A 167 -14.56 1.97 -24.65
CA MET A 167 -15.93 2.34 -25.05
C MET A 167 -15.92 3.16 -26.35
N TRP A 168 -15.06 4.16 -26.46
CA TRP A 168 -14.96 4.98 -27.68
C TRP A 168 -14.48 4.17 -28.89
N THR A 169 -13.52 3.26 -28.71
CA THR A 169 -13.04 2.40 -29.81
C THR A 169 -14.13 1.43 -30.27
N LEU A 170 -14.91 0.84 -29.36
CA LEU A 170 -16.03 -0.03 -29.70
C LEU A 170 -17.15 0.73 -30.40
N LEU A 171 -17.48 1.95 -29.95
CA LEU A 171 -18.48 2.80 -30.61
C LEU A 171 -18.05 3.18 -32.02
N ALA A 172 -16.79 3.58 -32.20
CA ALA A 172 -16.24 3.91 -33.52
C ALA A 172 -16.25 2.70 -34.46
N ALA A 173 -15.85 1.52 -33.98
CA ALA A 173 -15.86 0.30 -34.76
C ALA A 173 -17.31 -0.11 -35.19
N SER A 174 -18.28 0.00 -34.27
CA SER A 174 -19.69 -0.28 -34.57
C SER A 174 -20.28 0.71 -35.56
N ALA A 175 -19.98 2.00 -35.43
CA ALA A 175 -20.42 3.01 -36.37
C ALA A 175 -19.84 2.78 -37.79
N LEU A 176 -18.54 2.43 -37.85
CA LEU A 176 -17.89 2.12 -39.14
C LEU A 176 -18.52 0.89 -39.80
N SER A 177 -18.82 -0.16 -39.03
CA SER A 177 -19.47 -1.38 -39.50
C SER A 177 -20.88 -1.08 -40.05
N LEU A 178 -21.67 -0.26 -39.34
CA LEU A 178 -23.00 0.17 -39.81
C LEU A 178 -22.90 0.97 -41.10
N LEU A 179 -21.96 1.90 -41.22
CA LEU A 179 -21.74 2.65 -42.46
C LEU A 179 -21.36 1.73 -43.61
N ALA A 180 -20.48 0.76 -43.38
CA ALA A 180 -20.11 -0.22 -44.40
C ALA A 180 -21.32 -1.05 -44.86
N CYS A 181 -22.15 -1.52 -43.93
CA CYS A 181 -23.39 -2.24 -44.26
C CYS A 181 -24.37 -1.35 -45.08
N LEU A 182 -24.57 -0.10 -44.69
CA LEU A 182 -25.43 0.84 -45.41
C LEU A 182 -24.90 1.10 -46.84
N CYS A 183 -23.58 1.27 -46.98
CA CYS A 183 -22.97 1.42 -48.31
C CYS A 183 -23.15 0.19 -49.18
N LEU A 184 -23.00 -1.02 -48.63
CA LEU A 184 -23.23 -2.26 -49.36
C LEU A 184 -24.68 -2.41 -49.79
N VAL A 185 -25.64 -2.13 -48.92
CA VAL A 185 -27.07 -2.14 -49.23
C VAL A 185 -27.39 -1.10 -50.31
N TRP A 186 -26.90 0.13 -50.17
CA TRP A 186 -27.13 1.19 -51.17
C TRP A 186 -26.55 0.83 -52.55
N PHE A 187 -25.31 0.29 -52.55
CA PHE A 187 -24.66 -0.16 -53.78
C PHE A 187 -25.43 -1.33 -54.46
N SER A 188 -25.87 -2.29 -53.67
CA SER A 188 -26.67 -3.43 -54.16
C SER A 188 -28.00 -2.97 -54.74
N LEU A 189 -28.73 -2.07 -54.02
CA LEU A 189 -29.99 -1.51 -54.52
C LEU A 189 -29.78 -0.75 -55.82
N LYS A 190 -28.76 0.05 -55.92
CA LYS A 190 -28.46 0.82 -57.12
C LYS A 190 -28.13 -0.10 -58.33
N ARG A 191 -27.39 -1.20 -58.09
CA ARG A 191 -27.01 -2.15 -59.13
C ARG A 191 -28.17 -3.00 -59.60
N TRP A 192 -29.12 -3.32 -58.74
CA TRP A 192 -30.24 -4.21 -59.08
C TRP A 192 -31.48 -3.43 -59.55
N ILE A 193 -31.71 -2.22 -59.06
CA ILE A 193 -32.93 -1.44 -59.45
C ILE A 193 -32.67 -0.55 -60.64
N ALA A 194 -31.47 -0.11 -60.94
CA ALA A 194 -31.17 0.71 -62.12
C ALA A 194 -31.59 0.04 -63.46
N PRO A 195 -31.26 -1.23 -63.69
CA PRO A 195 -31.67 -1.86 -64.97
C PRO A 195 -33.17 -2.13 -65.07
N LEU A 196 -33.95 -2.15 -64.02
CA LEU A 196 -35.42 -2.28 -64.03
C LEU A 196 -36.12 -0.99 -64.43
N LYS A 197 -35.54 0.17 -64.32
CA LYS A 197 -36.07 1.44 -64.80
C LYS A 197 -35.98 1.56 -66.31
N ASP A 198 -34.89 1.08 -66.92
CA ASP A 198 -34.71 1.11 -68.38
C ASP A 198 -35.70 0.19 -69.09
N LEU A 199 -36.13 -0.93 -68.48
CA LEU A 199 -37.14 -1.84 -69.03
C LEU A 199 -38.56 -1.23 -69.02
N ARG A 200 -38.83 -0.23 -68.20
CA ARG A 200 -40.14 0.42 -68.12
C ARG A 200 -40.30 1.57 -69.14
N GLU A 201 -39.20 2.16 -69.59
CA GLU A 201 -39.28 3.22 -70.65
C GLU A 201 -39.30 2.67 -72.09
N THR A 202 -39.08 1.37 -72.25
CA THR A 202 -39.10 0.70 -73.59
C THR A 202 -40.39 -0.06 -73.88
N MET A 203 -41.41 0.01 -73.02
CA MET A 203 -42.78 -0.46 -73.28
C MET A 203 -43.74 0.74 -73.42
#